data_5fa1e0200f540df64fd3477162ff7654
#
_entry.id   5fa1e0200f540df64fd3477162ff7654
#
_cell.length_a   1.000
_cell.length_b   1.000
_cell.length_c   1.000
_cell.angle_alpha   90.00
_cell.angle_beta   90.00
_cell.angle_gamma   90.00
#
_symmetry.space_group_name_H-M   'P 1'
#
loop_
_entity.id
_entity.type
_entity.pdbx_description
1 polymer ?
#
loop_
_entity_poly.entity_id
_entity_poly.type
_entity_poly.pdbx_seq_one_letter_code
_entity_poly.pdbx_strand_id
1 'polypeptide(L)'
;MPLSEFIDLFSGRQDAHGSWEGGCVKVAVTQSSFMSHLIGDEGIGIYPVTPDNMTRWGCSDIDVPDLDAVRNLQTALAFKQVRTWVERSRRGYHLWLFATEPVPASAMRRCLLAAHQVCDYPAKEVNPKQETVTNGYGNYVRLPYFGGWDKQPTERIVLDDDETPLDLGAFVQRAHAERVVPERIHEVATLWKPPVVAPIQMRTGAPMSLGELKYLISPYTYTILSNGPLEGSDRSSTLVRLASRLRQDGLMPAEALTMLVEADKKWGKYHDREDGITYLEQIVMRVYE
;
A
#
# COMPACT_ATOMS: atom_id res chain seq x y z
N MET A 1 1.48 -12.39 28.55
CA MET A 1 2.48 -13.22 27.82
C MET A 1 2.66 -12.61 26.42
N PRO A 2 3.85 -12.57 25.84
CA PRO A 2 4.07 -11.81 24.58
C PRO A 2 3.14 -12.22 23.43
N LEU A 3 2.65 -13.44 23.39
CA LEU A 3 1.76 -13.90 22.30
C LEU A 3 0.39 -13.21 22.31
N SER A 4 -0.27 -13.07 23.45
CA SER A 4 -1.59 -12.40 23.52
C SER A 4 -1.51 -10.92 23.16
N GLU A 5 -0.45 -10.25 23.59
CA GLU A 5 -0.20 -8.85 23.28
C GLU A 5 0.19 -8.67 21.81
N PHE A 6 0.97 -9.58 21.24
CA PHE A 6 1.30 -9.58 19.81
C PHE A 6 0.04 -9.76 18.95
N ILE A 7 -0.83 -10.69 19.31
CA ILE A 7 -2.12 -10.89 18.63
C ILE A 7 -3.00 -9.64 18.70
N ASP A 8 -3.08 -8.98 19.87
CA ASP A 8 -3.87 -7.77 20.03
C ASP A 8 -3.31 -6.62 19.19
N LEU A 9 -1.99 -6.39 19.19
CA LEU A 9 -1.35 -5.36 18.38
C LEU A 9 -1.60 -5.53 16.87
N PHE A 10 -1.48 -6.77 16.37
CA PHE A 10 -1.63 -7.07 14.96
C PHE A 10 -3.01 -7.62 14.59
N SER A 11 -4.00 -7.41 15.45
CA SER A 11 -5.37 -7.82 15.15
C SER A 11 -5.89 -7.07 13.92
N GLY A 12 -6.58 -7.79 13.05
CA GLY A 12 -7.17 -7.28 11.82
C GLY A 12 -8.31 -8.20 11.39
N ARG A 13 -8.43 -8.44 10.10
CA ARG A 13 -9.42 -9.36 9.56
C ARG A 13 -9.18 -10.79 10.05
N GLN A 14 -10.25 -11.49 10.46
CA GLN A 14 -10.16 -12.80 11.13
C GLN A 14 -10.49 -14.00 10.23
N ASP A 15 -11.12 -13.78 9.08
CA ASP A 15 -11.62 -14.83 8.17
C ASP A 15 -10.65 -15.19 7.04
N ALA A 16 -9.50 -14.49 6.96
CA ALA A 16 -8.45 -14.75 6.00
C ALA A 16 -7.12 -14.14 6.44
N HIS A 17 -6.02 -14.69 5.91
CA HIS A 17 -4.68 -14.12 6.06
C HIS A 17 -3.89 -14.18 4.75
N GLY A 18 -2.82 -13.41 4.66
CA GLY A 18 -1.85 -13.51 3.58
C GLY A 18 -0.86 -14.64 3.82
N SER A 19 -0.54 -15.41 2.79
CA SER A 19 0.58 -16.35 2.83
C SER A 19 1.92 -15.63 2.78
N TRP A 20 2.96 -16.21 3.41
CA TRP A 20 4.32 -15.67 3.32
C TRP A 20 4.87 -15.66 1.90
N GLU A 21 4.50 -16.64 1.09
CA GLU A 21 4.91 -16.76 -0.31
C GLU A 21 4.08 -15.88 -1.26
N GLY A 22 2.99 -15.34 -0.77
CA GLY A 22 2.04 -14.52 -1.53
C GLY A 22 0.68 -15.21 -1.68
N GLY A 23 -0.35 -14.39 -1.93
CA GLY A 23 -1.72 -14.87 -2.08
C GLY A 23 -2.54 -14.80 -0.79
N CYS A 24 -3.84 -15.06 -0.93
CA CYS A 24 -4.84 -15.02 0.13
C CYS A 24 -5.21 -16.45 0.55
N VAL A 25 -5.08 -16.74 1.83
CA VAL A 25 -5.55 -17.98 2.45
C VAL A 25 -6.86 -17.68 3.16
N LYS A 26 -7.96 -18.25 2.66
CA LYS A 26 -9.32 -18.05 3.17
C LYS A 26 -9.62 -19.02 4.33
N VAL A 27 -8.84 -18.90 5.38
CA VAL A 27 -8.96 -19.69 6.62
C VAL A 27 -8.90 -18.70 7.79
N ALA A 28 -9.65 -19.02 8.84
CA ALA A 28 -9.69 -18.19 10.04
C ALA A 28 -8.30 -18.02 10.66
N VAL A 29 -7.98 -16.80 11.03
CA VAL A 29 -6.77 -16.47 11.77
C VAL A 29 -6.96 -16.90 13.23
N THR A 30 -6.07 -17.74 13.72
CA THR A 30 -6.15 -18.29 15.07
C THR A 30 -4.90 -17.98 15.88
N GLN A 31 -4.94 -18.17 17.18
CA GLN A 31 -3.75 -18.11 18.03
C GLN A 31 -2.64 -19.03 17.52
N SER A 32 -3.00 -20.21 16.99
CA SER A 32 -2.03 -21.14 16.39
C SER A 32 -1.35 -20.57 15.17
N SER A 33 -2.06 -19.80 14.34
CA SER A 33 -1.47 -19.12 13.15
C SER A 33 -0.37 -18.12 13.57
N PHE A 34 -0.63 -17.32 14.62
CA PHE A 34 0.38 -16.41 15.17
C PHE A 34 1.54 -17.15 15.84
N MET A 35 1.25 -18.24 16.55
CA MET A 35 2.31 -19.03 17.18
C MET A 35 3.20 -19.69 16.13
N SER A 36 2.62 -20.29 15.08
CA SER A 36 3.36 -20.86 13.96
C SER A 36 4.29 -19.83 13.28
N HIS A 37 3.80 -18.59 13.12
CA HIS A 37 4.62 -17.50 12.63
C HIS A 37 5.80 -17.19 13.56
N LEU A 38 5.55 -17.03 14.85
CA LEU A 38 6.58 -16.65 15.81
C LEU A 38 7.64 -17.71 16.05
N ILE A 39 7.31 -18.99 15.91
CA ILE A 39 8.29 -20.09 15.98
C ILE A 39 8.99 -20.38 14.65
N GLY A 40 8.55 -19.74 13.56
CA GLY A 40 9.18 -19.84 12.24
C GLY A 40 8.71 -20.99 11.36
N ASP A 41 7.57 -21.62 11.69
CA ASP A 41 7.00 -22.71 10.88
C ASP A 41 6.30 -22.16 9.63
N GLU A 42 5.34 -21.24 9.82
CA GLU A 42 4.55 -20.67 8.74
C GLU A 42 4.42 -19.15 8.91
N GLY A 43 5.00 -18.39 8.00
CA GLY A 43 4.89 -16.92 8.00
C GLY A 43 3.52 -16.46 7.52
N ILE A 44 2.92 -15.51 8.25
CA ILE A 44 1.63 -14.94 7.89
C ILE A 44 1.69 -13.43 7.68
N GLY A 45 0.74 -12.92 6.90
CA GLY A 45 0.41 -11.51 6.82
C GLY A 45 -1.04 -11.28 7.21
N ILE A 46 -1.32 -10.16 7.87
CA ILE A 46 -2.67 -9.81 8.33
C ILE A 46 -3.24 -8.69 7.46
N TYR A 47 -4.51 -8.82 7.10
CA TYR A 47 -5.30 -7.77 6.48
C TYR A 47 -5.72 -6.76 7.55
N PRO A 48 -5.26 -5.49 7.49
CA PRO A 48 -5.56 -4.52 8.54
C PRO A 48 -7.05 -4.14 8.62
N VAL A 49 -7.75 -4.16 7.49
CA VAL A 49 -9.12 -3.64 7.39
C VAL A 49 -10.13 -4.74 7.70
N THR A 50 -10.91 -4.51 8.75
CA THR A 50 -12.03 -5.37 9.16
C THR A 50 -13.25 -5.17 8.24
N PRO A 51 -14.27 -6.06 8.28
CA PRO A 51 -15.46 -5.94 7.41
C PRO A 51 -16.25 -4.63 7.56
N ASP A 52 -16.15 -3.96 8.71
CA ASP A 52 -16.74 -2.65 9.02
C ASP A 52 -15.82 -1.46 8.65
N ASN A 53 -14.76 -1.73 7.88
CA ASN A 53 -13.76 -0.74 7.44
C ASN A 53 -12.99 -0.04 8.56
N MET A 54 -12.82 -0.72 9.69
CA MET A 54 -12.00 -0.27 10.81
C MET A 54 -10.64 -0.95 10.80
N THR A 55 -9.68 -0.36 11.52
CA THR A 55 -8.36 -0.94 11.75
C THR A 55 -7.79 -0.51 13.10
N ARG A 56 -6.95 -1.35 13.71
CA ARG A 56 -6.20 -1.01 14.93
C ARG A 56 -4.76 -0.60 14.65
N TRP A 57 -4.28 -0.81 13.44
CA TRP A 57 -2.92 -0.48 13.08
C TRP A 57 -2.78 -0.04 11.62
N GLY A 58 -1.69 0.67 11.37
CA GLY A 58 -1.26 1.04 10.02
C GLY A 58 0.24 0.80 9.86
N CYS A 59 0.68 0.75 8.60
CA CYS A 59 2.07 0.51 8.26
C CYS A 59 2.45 1.26 6.99
N SER A 60 3.50 2.07 7.04
CA SER A 60 4.20 2.56 5.84
C SER A 60 5.31 1.58 5.48
N ASP A 61 5.29 1.05 4.27
CA ASP A 61 6.31 0.17 3.72
C ASP A 61 7.30 0.99 2.87
N ILE A 62 8.56 1.02 3.29
CA ILE A 62 9.65 1.77 2.68
C ILE A 62 10.66 0.76 2.12
N ASP A 63 10.52 0.44 0.84
CA ASP A 63 11.31 -0.58 0.11
C ASP A 63 12.75 -0.13 -0.25
N VAL A 64 13.33 0.79 0.50
CA VAL A 64 14.71 1.24 0.36
C VAL A 64 15.41 1.25 1.72
N PRO A 65 16.72 0.97 1.77
CA PRO A 65 17.49 0.94 3.02
C PRO A 65 17.85 2.35 3.51
N ASP A 66 16.87 3.23 3.61
CA ASP A 66 17.00 4.63 4.03
C ASP A 66 16.38 4.80 5.42
N LEU A 67 17.17 4.53 6.46
CA LEU A 67 16.73 4.64 7.86
C LEU A 67 16.47 6.10 8.25
N ASP A 68 17.26 7.03 7.72
CA ASP A 68 17.11 8.46 8.03
C ASP A 68 15.74 8.98 7.57
N ALA A 69 15.31 8.59 6.37
CA ALA A 69 13.98 8.94 5.87
C ALA A 69 12.88 8.38 6.77
N VAL A 70 13.01 7.13 7.22
CA VAL A 70 12.02 6.51 8.13
C VAL A 70 12.00 7.22 9.49
N ARG A 71 13.18 7.58 10.03
CA ARG A 71 13.30 8.33 11.29
C ARG A 71 12.72 9.75 11.16
N ASN A 72 12.83 10.37 10.00
CA ASN A 72 12.19 11.66 9.73
C ASN A 72 10.64 11.53 9.76
N LEU A 73 10.08 10.49 9.14
CA LEU A 73 8.64 10.19 9.21
C LEU A 73 8.19 9.93 10.66
N GLN A 74 8.96 9.12 11.41
CA GLN A 74 8.71 8.84 12.82
C GLN A 74 8.73 10.13 13.65
N THR A 75 9.71 10.98 13.44
CA THR A 75 9.86 12.27 14.15
C THR A 75 8.69 13.20 13.82
N ALA A 76 8.28 13.32 12.58
CA ALA A 76 7.14 14.14 12.17
C ALA A 76 5.83 13.70 12.86
N LEU A 77 5.62 12.39 13.03
CA LEU A 77 4.50 11.83 13.78
C LEU A 77 4.63 12.06 15.28
N ALA A 78 5.83 11.89 15.83
CA ALA A 78 6.11 12.10 17.27
C ALA A 78 5.84 13.56 17.71
N PHE A 79 6.14 14.56 16.88
CA PHE A 79 5.77 15.96 17.11
C PHE A 79 4.26 16.17 17.27
N LYS A 80 3.46 15.27 16.72
CA LYS A 80 2.00 15.25 16.85
C LYS A 80 1.52 14.27 17.93
N GLN A 81 2.41 13.78 18.78
CA GLN A 81 2.13 12.78 19.82
C GLN A 81 1.57 11.47 19.23
N VAL A 82 2.00 11.11 18.04
CA VAL A 82 1.68 9.83 17.39
C VAL A 82 2.93 8.96 17.46
N ARG A 83 2.94 8.01 18.39
CA ARG A 83 4.03 7.03 18.54
C ARG A 83 4.00 6.01 17.41
N THR A 84 5.15 5.74 16.81
CA THR A 84 5.34 4.74 15.77
C THR A 84 6.58 3.90 16.03
N TRP A 85 6.66 2.73 15.39
CA TRP A 85 7.72 1.73 15.59
C TRP A 85 8.38 1.39 14.26
N VAL A 86 9.70 1.47 14.21
CA VAL A 86 10.47 1.15 13.02
C VAL A 86 10.86 -0.32 13.04
N GLU A 87 10.42 -1.08 12.04
CA GLU A 87 10.86 -2.44 11.78
C GLU A 87 11.88 -2.44 10.65
N ARG A 88 13.03 -3.06 10.86
CA ARG A 88 13.93 -3.42 9.76
C ARG A 88 13.32 -4.61 9.01
N SER A 89 13.00 -4.44 7.74
CA SER A 89 12.49 -5.47 6.84
C SER A 89 13.62 -6.02 5.95
N ARG A 90 13.31 -6.99 5.07
CA ARG A 90 14.31 -7.61 4.20
C ARG A 90 15.01 -6.62 3.26
N ARG A 91 14.31 -5.59 2.74
CA ARG A 91 14.82 -4.66 1.73
C ARG A 91 14.87 -3.21 2.18
N GLY A 92 14.22 -2.91 3.29
CA GLY A 92 14.07 -1.57 3.80
C GLY A 92 13.45 -1.59 5.18
N TYR A 93 12.42 -0.78 5.38
CA TYR A 93 11.81 -0.60 6.70
C TYR A 93 10.30 -0.55 6.64
N HIS A 94 9.66 -0.94 7.73
CA HIS A 94 8.24 -0.66 7.99
C HIS A 94 8.13 0.34 9.14
N LEU A 95 7.21 1.29 9.02
CA LEU A 95 6.85 2.20 10.10
C LEU A 95 5.44 1.84 10.58
N TRP A 96 5.35 1.23 11.76
CA TRP A 96 4.10 0.75 12.35
C TRP A 96 3.48 1.79 13.27
N LEU A 97 2.15 1.92 13.20
CA LEU A 97 1.31 2.74 14.08
C LEU A 97 0.22 1.86 14.69
N PHE A 98 0.10 1.84 16.01
CA PHE A 98 -0.91 1.07 16.74
C PHE A 98 -1.85 2.00 17.48
N ALA A 99 -3.17 1.75 17.35
CA ALA A 99 -4.21 2.50 18.03
C ALA A 99 -4.71 1.75 19.28
N THR A 100 -5.12 2.50 20.31
CA THR A 100 -5.76 1.93 21.53
C THR A 100 -7.08 1.26 21.20
N GLU A 101 -7.83 1.82 20.23
CA GLU A 101 -9.13 1.36 19.77
C GLU A 101 -9.19 1.37 18.24
N PRO A 102 -10.13 0.63 17.62
CA PRO A 102 -10.30 0.67 16.18
C PRO A 102 -10.63 2.08 15.68
N VAL A 103 -9.98 2.48 14.59
CA VAL A 103 -10.26 3.73 13.88
C VAL A 103 -10.67 3.43 12.43
N PRO A 104 -11.37 4.32 11.73
CA PRO A 104 -11.62 4.16 10.29
C PRO A 104 -10.31 3.95 9.52
N ALA A 105 -10.29 2.99 8.61
CA ALA A 105 -9.12 2.70 7.78
C ALA A 105 -8.62 3.95 7.03
N SER A 106 -9.55 4.82 6.61
CA SER A 106 -9.25 6.11 6.00
C SER A 106 -8.48 7.05 6.93
N ALA A 107 -8.84 7.12 8.21
CA ALA A 107 -8.16 7.97 9.18
C ALA A 107 -6.75 7.48 9.46
N MET A 108 -6.57 6.16 9.68
CA MET A 108 -5.26 5.54 9.85
C MET A 108 -4.34 5.80 8.66
N ARG A 109 -4.84 5.55 7.46
CA ARG A 109 -4.10 5.79 6.22
C ARG A 109 -3.68 7.25 6.07
N ARG A 110 -4.62 8.18 6.24
CA ARG A 110 -4.36 9.63 6.08
C ARG A 110 -3.41 10.16 7.15
N CYS A 111 -3.44 9.62 8.36
CA CYS A 111 -2.48 9.93 9.42
C CYS A 111 -1.04 9.63 8.97
N LEU A 112 -0.79 8.44 8.43
CA LEU A 112 0.52 8.08 7.89
C LEU A 112 0.89 8.91 6.65
N LEU A 113 -0.05 9.11 5.72
CA LEU A 113 0.16 9.95 4.54
C LEU A 113 0.50 11.40 4.87
N ALA A 114 -0.03 11.94 5.98
CA ALA A 114 0.31 13.28 6.44
C ALA A 114 1.81 13.42 6.78
N ALA A 115 2.40 12.40 7.40
CA ALA A 115 3.84 12.39 7.68
C ALA A 115 4.66 12.37 6.38
N HIS A 116 4.29 11.52 5.42
CA HIS A 116 4.93 11.49 4.11
C HIS A 116 4.87 12.85 3.41
N GLN A 117 3.70 13.53 3.48
CA GLN A 117 3.51 14.84 2.87
C GLN A 117 4.36 15.93 3.55
N VAL A 118 4.45 15.91 4.89
CA VAL A 118 5.27 16.88 5.65
C VAL A 118 6.76 16.70 5.38
N CYS A 119 7.21 15.45 5.24
CA CYS A 119 8.61 15.13 4.97
C CYS A 119 8.98 15.18 3.48
N ASP A 120 8.03 15.50 2.59
CA ASP A 120 8.20 15.42 1.13
C ASP A 120 8.79 14.07 0.69
N TYR A 121 8.34 12.99 1.33
CA TYR A 121 8.82 11.64 1.07
C TYR A 121 7.76 10.80 0.36
N PRO A 122 8.10 10.11 -0.75
CA PRO A 122 7.11 9.36 -1.54
C PRO A 122 6.36 8.30 -0.74
N ALA A 123 5.04 8.36 -0.72
CA ALA A 123 4.17 7.38 -0.08
C ALA A 123 3.82 6.24 -1.04
N LYS A 124 4.79 5.38 -1.37
CA LYS A 124 4.59 4.29 -2.34
C LYS A 124 3.62 3.23 -1.84
N GLU A 125 3.79 2.79 -0.61
CA GLU A 125 2.93 1.78 0.00
C GLU A 125 2.61 2.12 1.46
N VAL A 126 1.38 2.57 1.69
CA VAL A 126 0.84 2.89 3.02
C VAL A 126 -0.38 2.03 3.28
N ASN A 127 -0.34 1.23 4.33
CA ASN A 127 -1.42 0.34 4.76
C ASN A 127 -2.13 0.90 5.99
N PRO A 128 -3.47 0.83 6.04
CA PRO A 128 -4.37 0.26 5.05
C PRO A 128 -4.21 0.89 3.67
N LYS A 129 -4.07 0.06 2.62
CA LYS A 129 -3.99 0.56 1.25
C LYS A 129 -5.36 1.00 0.74
N GLN A 130 -6.40 0.30 1.15
CA GLN A 130 -7.79 0.63 0.89
C GLN A 130 -8.41 1.37 2.09
N GLU A 131 -9.13 2.45 1.84
CA GLU A 131 -9.91 3.15 2.86
C GLU A 131 -11.24 2.44 3.15
N THR A 132 -11.75 1.71 2.15
CA THR A 132 -12.94 0.85 2.25
C THR A 132 -12.70 -0.45 1.51
N VAL A 133 -13.23 -1.55 2.04
CA VAL A 133 -13.21 -2.87 1.40
C VAL A 133 -14.63 -3.37 1.31
N THR A 134 -15.25 -3.24 0.14
CA THR A 134 -16.62 -3.70 -0.13
C THR A 134 -16.66 -5.15 -0.62
N ASN A 135 -15.65 -5.56 -1.39
CA ASN A 135 -15.50 -6.92 -1.91
C ASN A 135 -14.05 -7.39 -1.73
N GLY A 136 -13.86 -8.61 -1.22
CA GLY A 136 -12.54 -9.17 -0.98
C GLY A 136 -11.94 -8.80 0.37
N TYR A 137 -10.61 -8.77 0.46
CA TYR A 137 -9.87 -8.63 1.72
C TYR A 137 -8.95 -7.40 1.77
N GLY A 138 -8.74 -6.74 0.66
CA GLY A 138 -7.75 -5.66 0.54
C GLY A 138 -6.31 -6.18 0.44
N ASN A 139 -5.36 -5.42 0.99
CA ASN A 139 -3.95 -5.79 1.05
C ASN A 139 -3.57 -6.22 2.47
N TYR A 140 -2.82 -7.30 2.59
CA TYR A 140 -2.22 -7.72 3.85
C TYR A 140 -0.80 -7.20 4.00
N VAL A 141 -0.32 -7.15 5.23
CA VAL A 141 1.08 -6.85 5.55
C VAL A 141 1.68 -8.03 6.29
N ARG A 142 2.86 -8.48 5.86
CA ARG A 142 3.61 -9.55 6.55
C ARG A 142 4.04 -9.08 7.92
N LEU A 143 3.86 -9.91 8.93
CA LEU A 143 4.18 -9.56 10.30
C LEU A 143 5.69 -9.58 10.56
N PRO A 144 6.18 -8.79 11.54
CA PRO A 144 7.55 -8.90 12.05
C PRO A 144 7.73 -10.15 12.93
N TYR A 145 8.96 -10.43 13.31
CA TYR A 145 9.35 -11.51 14.22
C TYR A 145 9.03 -12.94 13.73
N PHE A 146 9.04 -13.19 12.43
CA PHE A 146 9.00 -14.57 11.95
C PHE A 146 10.18 -15.37 12.51
N GLY A 147 9.91 -16.47 13.25
CA GLY A 147 10.94 -17.23 13.97
C GLY A 147 11.54 -16.52 15.18
N GLY A 148 10.96 -15.43 15.66
CA GLY A 148 11.51 -14.60 16.76
C GLY A 148 11.11 -15.03 18.17
N TRP A 149 10.42 -16.15 18.35
CA TRP A 149 9.96 -16.61 19.66
C TRP A 149 11.09 -16.90 20.64
N ASP A 150 12.14 -17.56 20.16
CA ASP A 150 13.28 -17.98 20.97
C ASP A 150 14.44 -16.97 20.96
N LYS A 151 14.15 -15.70 20.71
CA LYS A 151 15.14 -14.60 20.68
C LYS A 151 16.22 -14.76 19.63
N GLN A 152 16.00 -15.54 18.60
CA GLN A 152 16.90 -15.63 17.46
C GLN A 152 16.81 -14.33 16.67
N PRO A 153 17.94 -13.79 16.17
CA PRO A 153 17.89 -12.64 15.29
C PRO A 153 17.09 -12.98 14.03
N THR A 154 16.01 -12.22 13.79
CA THR A 154 15.20 -12.37 12.60
C THR A 154 15.54 -11.28 11.59
N GLU A 155 15.29 -11.53 10.31
CA GLU A 155 15.47 -10.50 9.28
C GLU A 155 14.50 -9.34 9.47
N ARG A 156 13.37 -9.58 10.17
CA ARG A 156 12.28 -8.63 10.38
C ARG A 156 12.12 -8.35 11.87
N ILE A 157 12.79 -7.31 12.32
CA ILE A 157 12.90 -6.98 13.74
C ILE A 157 12.65 -5.50 13.97
N VAL A 158 11.91 -5.17 15.03
CA VAL A 158 11.66 -3.79 15.42
C VAL A 158 12.91 -3.21 16.10
N LEU A 159 13.23 -1.97 15.77
CA LEU A 159 14.34 -1.21 16.30
C LEU A 159 13.84 -0.22 17.35
N ASP A 160 14.62 -0.06 18.43
CA ASP A 160 14.42 1.02 19.39
C ASP A 160 14.80 2.39 18.79
N ASP A 161 14.62 3.45 19.56
CA ASP A 161 14.94 4.81 19.15
C ASP A 161 16.46 5.02 18.97
N ASP A 162 17.30 4.22 19.66
CA ASP A 162 18.77 4.15 19.50
C ASP A 162 19.23 3.12 18.44
N GLU A 163 18.31 2.60 17.63
CA GLU A 163 18.54 1.63 16.56
C GLU A 163 18.89 0.21 17.04
N THR A 164 18.88 -0.04 18.34
CA THR A 164 19.07 -1.39 18.85
C THR A 164 17.87 -2.28 18.56
N PRO A 165 18.06 -3.54 18.14
CA PRO A 165 16.97 -4.48 17.96
C PRO A 165 16.26 -4.78 19.27
N LEU A 166 14.94 -4.66 19.28
CA LEU A 166 14.09 -5.07 20.39
C LEU A 166 13.77 -6.57 20.30
N ASP A 167 13.88 -7.29 21.40
CA ASP A 167 13.29 -8.62 21.45
C ASP A 167 11.75 -8.53 21.41
N LEU A 168 11.10 -9.65 21.06
CA LEU A 168 9.65 -9.73 20.94
C LEU A 168 8.93 -9.25 22.21
N GLY A 169 9.40 -9.66 23.40
CA GLY A 169 8.79 -9.30 24.68
C GLY A 169 8.86 -7.80 24.97
N ALA A 170 10.05 -7.21 24.79
CA ALA A 170 10.27 -5.78 24.96
C ALA A 170 9.43 -4.95 23.96
N PHE A 171 9.40 -5.37 22.69
CA PHE A 171 8.60 -4.69 21.68
C PHE A 171 7.10 -4.70 22.01
N VAL A 172 6.51 -5.89 22.24
CA VAL A 172 5.04 -5.96 22.46
C VAL A 172 4.63 -5.23 23.73
N GLN A 173 5.42 -5.32 24.80
CA GLN A 173 5.13 -4.60 26.05
C GLN A 173 5.10 -3.08 25.84
N ARG A 174 6.13 -2.54 25.18
CA ARG A 174 6.23 -1.10 24.93
C ARG A 174 5.20 -0.64 23.90
N ALA A 175 5.06 -1.36 22.79
CA ALA A 175 4.11 -1.00 21.74
C ALA A 175 2.66 -1.02 22.27
N HIS A 176 2.33 -1.95 23.15
CA HIS A 176 1.01 -2.00 23.78
C HIS A 176 0.76 -0.85 24.74
N ALA A 177 1.78 -0.47 25.54
CA ALA A 177 1.69 0.65 26.48
C ALA A 177 1.65 2.01 25.77
N GLU A 178 2.30 2.14 24.62
CA GLU A 178 2.47 3.39 23.88
C GLU A 178 1.52 3.50 22.66
N ARG A 179 0.41 2.75 22.67
CA ARG A 179 -0.63 2.86 21.61
C ARG A 179 -1.22 4.27 21.60
N VAL A 180 -1.59 4.71 20.40
CA VAL A 180 -2.09 6.06 20.14
C VAL A 180 -3.62 6.09 20.24
N VAL A 181 -4.14 7.08 20.96
CA VAL A 181 -5.60 7.28 21.08
C VAL A 181 -6.20 7.73 19.75
N PRO A 182 -7.45 7.33 19.43
CA PRO A 182 -8.11 7.65 18.16
C PRO A 182 -8.12 9.14 17.82
N GLU A 183 -8.28 10.00 18.81
CA GLU A 183 -8.36 11.45 18.63
C GLU A 183 -7.09 12.01 17.98
N ARG A 184 -5.91 11.51 18.37
CA ARG A 184 -4.63 11.94 17.79
C ARG A 184 -4.48 11.48 16.34
N ILE A 185 -4.91 10.25 16.03
CA ILE A 185 -4.89 9.73 14.67
C ILE A 185 -5.81 10.57 13.79
N HIS A 186 -7.02 10.89 14.25
CA HIS A 186 -7.96 11.75 13.54
C HIS A 186 -7.42 13.16 13.33
N GLU A 187 -6.85 13.78 14.38
CA GLU A 187 -6.25 15.11 14.29
C GLU A 187 -5.18 15.17 13.19
N VAL A 188 -4.23 14.23 13.20
CA VAL A 188 -3.16 14.18 12.20
C VAL A 188 -3.69 13.85 10.82
N ALA A 189 -4.69 12.97 10.70
CA ALA A 189 -5.32 12.64 9.43
C ALA A 189 -5.94 13.86 8.72
N THR A 190 -6.40 14.88 9.47
CA THR A 190 -6.94 16.13 8.89
C THR A 190 -5.86 17.01 8.24
N LEU A 191 -4.60 16.81 8.58
CA LEU A 191 -3.48 17.57 7.99
C LEU A 191 -3.14 17.10 6.59
N TRP A 192 -3.46 15.83 6.27
CA TRP A 192 -3.22 15.32 4.93
C TRP A 192 -4.16 15.98 3.92
N LYS A 193 -3.59 16.41 2.82
CA LYS A 193 -4.33 16.95 1.68
C LYS A 193 -4.06 16.05 0.48
N PRO A 194 -5.12 15.57 -0.21
CA PRO A 194 -4.91 14.82 -1.45
C PRO A 194 -4.07 15.69 -2.41
N PRO A 195 -3.13 15.07 -3.13
CA PRO A 195 -2.37 15.79 -4.14
C PRO A 195 -3.33 16.43 -5.13
N VAL A 196 -3.10 17.70 -5.44
CA VAL A 196 -3.86 18.41 -6.47
C VAL A 196 -3.41 17.85 -7.81
N VAL A 197 -4.15 16.89 -8.34
CA VAL A 197 -3.94 16.40 -9.70
C VAL A 197 -4.53 17.45 -10.64
N ALA A 198 -3.68 18.17 -11.34
CA ALA A 198 -4.16 19.07 -12.40
C ALA A 198 -4.89 18.20 -13.45
N PRO A 199 -6.13 18.56 -13.83
CA PRO A 199 -6.84 17.77 -14.83
C PRO A 199 -6.02 17.75 -16.12
N ILE A 200 -5.77 16.55 -16.65
CA ILE A 200 -5.13 16.40 -17.97
C ILE A 200 -6.12 16.96 -18.99
N GLN A 201 -5.75 18.06 -19.65
CA GLN A 201 -6.58 18.57 -20.74
C GLN A 201 -6.50 17.58 -21.91
N MET A 202 -7.61 16.90 -22.19
CA MET A 202 -7.71 16.11 -23.39
C MET A 202 -7.62 17.02 -24.63
N ARG A 203 -6.90 16.57 -25.66
CA ARG A 203 -6.90 17.29 -26.93
C ARG A 203 -8.34 17.41 -27.44
N THR A 204 -8.73 18.62 -27.81
CA THR A 204 -9.96 18.85 -28.57
C THR A 204 -9.73 18.36 -30.00
N GLY A 205 -10.07 17.11 -30.28
CA GLY A 205 -9.90 16.48 -31.61
C GLY A 205 -10.23 14.99 -31.57
N ALA A 206 -10.43 14.40 -32.71
CA ALA A 206 -10.60 12.96 -32.81
C ALA A 206 -9.33 12.24 -32.37
N PRO A 207 -9.41 11.12 -31.62
CA PRO A 207 -8.25 10.31 -31.30
C PRO A 207 -7.58 9.84 -32.59
N MET A 208 -6.24 9.75 -32.58
CA MET A 208 -5.50 9.23 -33.71
C MET A 208 -5.95 7.81 -34.03
N SER A 209 -6.14 7.51 -35.30
CA SER A 209 -6.44 6.15 -35.73
C SER A 209 -5.25 5.22 -35.49
N LEU A 210 -5.49 3.93 -35.36
CA LEU A 210 -4.41 2.95 -35.30
C LEU A 210 -3.51 2.98 -36.53
N GLY A 211 -4.05 3.41 -37.69
CA GLY A 211 -3.28 3.56 -38.90
C GLY A 211 -2.26 4.69 -38.86
N GLU A 212 -2.59 5.81 -38.19
CA GLU A 212 -1.69 6.93 -37.96
C GLU A 212 -0.67 6.60 -36.85
N LEU A 213 -1.12 5.94 -35.78
CA LEU A 213 -0.28 5.58 -34.64
C LEU A 213 0.85 4.61 -35.01
N LYS A 214 0.64 3.67 -35.95
CA LYS A 214 1.66 2.69 -36.34
C LYS A 214 3.00 3.30 -36.80
N TYR A 215 2.99 4.57 -37.17
CA TYR A 215 4.20 5.29 -37.59
C TYR A 215 4.83 6.12 -36.46
N LEU A 216 4.09 6.32 -35.36
CA LEU A 216 4.51 7.15 -34.22
C LEU A 216 4.90 6.31 -33.00
N ILE A 217 4.47 5.06 -32.95
CA ILE A 217 4.71 4.17 -31.80
C ILE A 217 5.49 2.94 -32.23
N SER A 218 6.17 2.33 -31.26
CA SER A 218 6.92 1.09 -31.51
C SER A 218 6.00 -0.07 -31.91
N PRO A 219 6.50 -1.05 -32.69
CA PRO A 219 5.72 -2.23 -33.06
C PRO A 219 5.12 -2.97 -31.87
N TYR A 220 5.82 -2.96 -30.73
CA TYR A 220 5.34 -3.59 -29.50
C TYR A 220 4.13 -2.85 -28.91
N THR A 221 4.19 -1.51 -28.81
CA THR A 221 3.06 -0.70 -28.37
C THR A 221 1.86 -0.86 -29.28
N TYR A 222 2.10 -0.87 -30.59
CA TYR A 222 1.05 -1.13 -31.58
C TYR A 222 0.39 -2.50 -31.39
N THR A 223 1.18 -3.54 -31.09
CA THR A 223 0.67 -4.88 -30.81
C THR A 223 -0.25 -4.89 -29.59
N ILE A 224 0.11 -4.19 -28.51
CA ILE A 224 -0.75 -4.09 -27.31
C ILE A 224 -2.08 -3.40 -27.67
N LEU A 225 -2.03 -2.28 -28.38
CA LEU A 225 -3.25 -1.55 -28.80
C LEU A 225 -4.17 -2.35 -29.70
N SER A 226 -3.59 -3.14 -30.61
CA SER A 226 -4.33 -3.91 -31.60
C SER A 226 -4.96 -5.16 -31.01
N ASN A 227 -4.18 -5.92 -30.23
CA ASN A 227 -4.55 -7.24 -29.74
C ASN A 227 -5.21 -7.19 -28.35
N GLY A 228 -5.00 -6.11 -27.61
CA GLY A 228 -5.50 -6.00 -26.25
C GLY A 228 -4.73 -6.83 -25.23
N PRO A 229 -5.31 -7.01 -24.03
CA PRO A 229 -4.74 -7.88 -23.02
C PRO A 229 -4.76 -9.33 -23.50
N LEU A 230 -3.65 -10.05 -23.27
CA LEU A 230 -3.60 -11.48 -23.52
C LEU A 230 -4.63 -12.20 -22.64
N GLU A 231 -5.16 -13.31 -23.13
CA GLU A 231 -6.09 -14.14 -22.36
C GLU A 231 -5.50 -14.50 -21.00
N GLY A 232 -6.28 -14.28 -19.94
CA GLY A 232 -5.84 -14.47 -18.54
C GLY A 232 -4.98 -13.35 -17.95
N SER A 233 -4.61 -12.30 -18.72
CA SER A 233 -3.87 -11.16 -18.17
C SER A 233 -4.81 -10.13 -17.51
N ASP A 234 -4.30 -9.45 -16.45
CA ASP A 234 -5.04 -8.37 -15.82
C ASP A 234 -5.11 -7.14 -16.73
N ARG A 235 -6.35 -6.72 -17.03
CA ARG A 235 -6.63 -5.53 -17.86
C ARG A 235 -6.05 -4.25 -17.28
N SER A 236 -6.03 -4.11 -15.95
CA SER A 236 -5.47 -2.92 -15.29
C SER A 236 -3.96 -2.83 -15.49
N SER A 237 -3.23 -3.92 -15.29
CA SER A 237 -1.78 -3.96 -15.51
C SER A 237 -1.41 -3.76 -16.98
N THR A 238 -2.27 -4.20 -17.90
CA THR A 238 -2.09 -3.96 -19.34
C THR A 238 -2.26 -2.47 -19.69
N LEU A 239 -3.24 -1.77 -19.08
CA LEU A 239 -3.40 -0.32 -19.25
C LEU A 239 -2.20 0.47 -18.72
N VAL A 240 -1.67 0.10 -17.55
CA VAL A 240 -0.43 0.72 -17.01
C VAL A 240 0.77 0.46 -17.94
N ARG A 241 0.90 -0.76 -18.46
CA ARG A 241 1.95 -1.10 -19.44
C ARG A 241 1.82 -0.29 -20.71
N LEU A 242 0.60 -0.15 -21.22
CA LEU A 242 0.31 0.66 -22.40
C LEU A 242 0.71 2.12 -22.19
N ALA A 243 0.31 2.73 -21.06
CA ALA A 243 0.69 4.11 -20.72
C ALA A 243 2.22 4.28 -20.70
N SER A 244 2.94 3.35 -20.05
CA SER A 244 4.40 3.37 -19.98
C SER A 244 5.06 3.28 -21.36
N ARG A 245 4.51 2.49 -22.26
CA ARG A 245 5.01 2.36 -23.62
C ARG A 245 4.74 3.60 -24.47
N LEU A 246 3.54 4.18 -24.35
CA LEU A 246 3.20 5.43 -25.05
C LEU A 246 4.12 6.58 -24.61
N ARG A 247 4.46 6.64 -23.31
CA ARG A 247 5.48 7.60 -22.81
C ARG A 247 6.85 7.35 -23.44
N GLN A 248 7.32 6.08 -23.49
CA GLN A 248 8.61 5.72 -24.11
C GLN A 248 8.65 6.03 -25.60
N ASP A 249 7.52 5.91 -26.28
CA ASP A 249 7.37 6.26 -27.69
C ASP A 249 7.21 7.78 -27.93
N GLY A 250 7.25 8.60 -26.87
CA GLY A 250 7.28 10.07 -26.92
C GLY A 250 5.91 10.75 -27.00
N LEU A 251 4.80 10.02 -26.77
CA LEU A 251 3.49 10.66 -26.72
C LEU A 251 3.35 11.54 -25.46
N MET A 252 2.62 12.64 -25.62
CA MET A 252 2.30 13.54 -24.52
C MET A 252 1.20 12.93 -23.61
N PRO A 253 1.09 13.32 -22.32
CA PRO A 253 0.10 12.78 -21.40
C PRO A 253 -1.34 12.78 -21.93
N ALA A 254 -1.76 13.87 -22.57
CA ALA A 254 -3.11 13.98 -23.14
C ALA A 254 -3.35 13.01 -24.29
N GLU A 255 -2.34 12.75 -25.11
CA GLU A 255 -2.39 11.76 -26.20
C GLU A 255 -2.46 10.35 -25.64
N ALA A 256 -1.64 10.06 -24.64
CA ALA A 256 -1.66 8.77 -23.95
C ALA A 256 -3.01 8.50 -23.27
N LEU A 257 -3.59 9.50 -22.59
CA LEU A 257 -4.92 9.38 -22.00
C LEU A 257 -5.98 9.05 -23.06
N THR A 258 -5.97 9.76 -24.17
CA THR A 258 -6.90 9.49 -25.28
C THR A 258 -6.78 8.06 -25.78
N MET A 259 -5.55 7.55 -25.91
CA MET A 259 -5.31 6.16 -26.33
C MET A 259 -5.74 5.14 -25.28
N LEU A 260 -5.55 5.43 -24.00
CA LEU A 260 -6.03 4.57 -22.91
C LEU A 260 -7.57 4.50 -22.90
N VAL A 261 -8.25 5.65 -23.08
CA VAL A 261 -9.72 5.69 -23.16
C VAL A 261 -10.22 4.84 -24.33
N GLU A 262 -9.63 4.97 -25.51
CA GLU A 262 -10.01 4.17 -26.67
C GLU A 262 -9.70 2.67 -26.48
N ALA A 263 -8.58 2.33 -25.86
CA ALA A 263 -8.26 0.96 -25.50
C ALA A 263 -9.26 0.38 -24.50
N ASP A 264 -9.59 1.15 -23.44
CA ASP A 264 -10.46 0.68 -22.40
C ASP A 264 -11.92 0.53 -22.84
N LYS A 265 -12.39 1.31 -23.83
CA LYS A 265 -13.67 1.09 -24.50
C LYS A 265 -13.78 -0.33 -25.06
N LYS A 266 -12.69 -0.87 -25.59
CA LYS A 266 -12.62 -2.24 -26.12
C LYS A 266 -12.43 -3.29 -25.04
N TRP A 267 -11.64 -2.96 -24.01
CA TRP A 267 -11.22 -3.92 -22.99
C TRP A 267 -12.18 -4.00 -21.81
N GLY A 268 -13.00 -2.94 -21.58
CA GLY A 268 -14.09 -2.93 -20.61
C GLY A 268 -13.63 -3.06 -19.16
N LYS A 269 -12.53 -2.39 -18.76
CA LYS A 269 -12.08 -2.41 -17.36
C LYS A 269 -12.72 -1.30 -16.55
N TYR A 270 -12.71 -0.09 -17.08
CA TYR A 270 -13.21 1.12 -16.41
C TYR A 270 -14.32 1.83 -17.19
N HIS A 271 -14.49 1.52 -18.48
CA HIS A 271 -15.36 2.22 -19.41
C HIS A 271 -16.78 2.45 -18.90
N ASP A 272 -17.39 1.42 -18.26
CA ASP A 272 -18.76 1.47 -17.77
C ASP A 272 -18.90 2.02 -16.34
N ARG A 273 -17.82 2.56 -15.77
CA ARG A 273 -17.83 3.13 -14.42
C ARG A 273 -17.99 4.65 -14.46
N GLU A 274 -18.76 5.18 -13.54
CA GLU A 274 -18.98 6.62 -13.39
C GLU A 274 -17.65 7.40 -13.22
N ASP A 275 -16.69 6.81 -12.50
CA ASP A 275 -15.35 7.35 -12.23
C ASP A 275 -14.26 6.79 -13.16
N GLY A 276 -14.64 6.09 -14.24
CA GLY A 276 -13.72 5.33 -15.08
C GLY A 276 -12.61 6.17 -15.70
N ILE A 277 -12.95 7.37 -16.19
CA ILE A 277 -11.96 8.30 -16.76
C ILE A 277 -10.93 8.77 -15.74
N THR A 278 -11.35 9.00 -14.51
CA THR A 278 -10.47 9.42 -13.41
C THR A 278 -9.42 8.35 -13.10
N TYR A 279 -9.77 7.07 -13.18
CA TYR A 279 -8.78 5.99 -13.04
C TYR A 279 -7.74 5.99 -14.17
N LEU A 280 -8.16 6.24 -15.40
CA LEU A 280 -7.24 6.31 -16.55
C LEU A 280 -6.33 7.54 -16.45
N GLU A 281 -6.85 8.69 -16.01
CA GLU A 281 -6.05 9.87 -15.69
C GLU A 281 -4.99 9.59 -14.64
N GLN A 282 -5.35 8.91 -13.54
CA GLN A 282 -4.41 8.51 -12.50
C GLN A 282 -3.31 7.58 -13.02
N ILE A 283 -3.64 6.66 -13.94
CA ILE A 283 -2.64 5.80 -14.59
C ILE A 283 -1.65 6.66 -15.39
N VAL A 284 -2.14 7.58 -16.19
CA VAL A 284 -1.29 8.45 -17.01
C VAL A 284 -0.41 9.33 -16.12
N MET A 285 -0.99 10.00 -15.13
CA MET A 285 -0.25 10.85 -14.19
C MET A 285 0.89 10.06 -13.53
N ARG A 286 0.58 8.92 -12.94
CA ARG A 286 1.58 8.06 -12.28
C ARG A 286 2.72 7.60 -13.20
N VAL A 287 2.43 7.43 -14.49
CA VAL A 287 3.42 6.97 -15.46
C VAL A 287 4.27 8.12 -15.97
N TYR A 288 3.73 9.34 -16.04
CA TYR A 288 4.40 10.51 -16.62
C TYR A 288 5.10 11.40 -15.55
N GLU A 289 4.88 11.14 -14.26
CA GLU A 289 5.73 11.64 -13.16
C GLU A 289 7.12 10.97 -13.18
#